data_6cfb707f45b99778c077fd6a822968e8
#
_entry.id   6cfb707f45b99778c077fd6a822968e8
#
_cell.length_a   1.000
_cell.length_b   1.000
_cell.length_c   1.000
_cell.angle_alpha   90.00
_cell.angle_beta   90.00
_cell.angle_gamma   90.00
#
_symmetry.space_group_name_H-M   'P 1'
#
loop_
_entity.id
_entity.type
_entity.pdbx_description
1 polymer ?
#
loop_
_entity_poly.entity_id
_entity_poly.type
_entity_poly.pdbx_seq_one_letter_code
_entity_poly.pdbx_strand_id
1 'polypeptide(L)'
;MTPFKARLIALYAALICANVAAGVWAFVLFSGDSVKLGTALLAYSLGLRHAVDADHIAAIDNVTRKLIQDGKRSMTVGLFFALGHSAIVLIAAALIAFAVGALARFQSFSQIGGVIATATSATFLFAIAAMNLAILRSVWRRFETVRRGGHYSADDLDALLGGRGPLSRLFRPLFALIRHSWQMAPLGFLFGLGFDTATEVTLLGLAGSQAAHGVSIAAILVFPALFAVGMALIDTTDGVLMLGAYQWAFVKPIRKLYYNMTITGVSALVAIIIGGIETAALIAHKLDLTHGGWRLASSLAEHFNALGFAIILVFAAAWAASYFVYRWKRFDEIEVSTGHGSNEPEMIATAIIHEAAIESEPAAPR
;
A
#
# COMPACT_ATOMS: atom_id res chain seq x y z
N MET A 1 -24.78 -12.18 -4.35
CA MET A 1 -23.38 -11.73 -4.46
C MET A 1 -23.13 -10.74 -3.32
N THR A 2 -22.04 -10.90 -2.54
CA THR A 2 -21.77 -9.95 -1.45
C THR A 2 -21.41 -8.57 -2.01
N PRO A 3 -21.76 -7.45 -1.33
CA PRO A 3 -21.46 -6.10 -1.83
C PRO A 3 -19.95 -5.88 -2.06
N PHE A 4 -19.08 -6.60 -1.34
CA PHE A 4 -17.63 -6.59 -1.56
C PHE A 4 -17.25 -7.18 -2.92
N LYS A 5 -17.77 -8.36 -3.27
CA LYS A 5 -17.49 -9.01 -4.56
C LYS A 5 -18.00 -8.18 -5.74
N ALA A 6 -19.17 -7.54 -5.59
CA ALA A 6 -19.71 -6.66 -6.64
C ALA A 6 -18.80 -5.45 -6.90
N ARG A 7 -18.32 -4.80 -5.84
CA ARG A 7 -17.38 -3.67 -5.95
C ARG A 7 -16.04 -4.09 -6.55
N LEU A 8 -15.53 -5.26 -6.18
CA LEU A 8 -14.28 -5.80 -6.73
C LEU A 8 -14.40 -6.05 -8.24
N ILE A 9 -15.50 -6.70 -8.67
CA ILE A 9 -15.77 -6.94 -10.09
C ILE A 9 -15.92 -5.62 -10.84
N ALA A 10 -16.64 -4.66 -10.30
CA ALA A 10 -16.79 -3.34 -10.93
C ALA A 10 -15.45 -2.60 -11.07
N LEU A 11 -14.59 -2.68 -10.05
CA LEU A 11 -13.25 -2.10 -10.08
C LEU A 11 -12.39 -2.71 -11.19
N TYR A 12 -12.31 -4.05 -11.26
CA TYR A 12 -11.54 -4.71 -12.32
C TYR A 12 -12.16 -4.54 -13.70
N ALA A 13 -13.48 -4.54 -13.81
CA ALA A 13 -14.16 -4.22 -15.07
C ALA A 13 -13.77 -2.83 -15.57
N ALA A 14 -13.76 -1.82 -14.69
CA ALA A 14 -13.33 -0.46 -15.05
C ALA A 14 -11.85 -0.41 -15.47
N LEU A 15 -10.96 -1.10 -14.72
CA LEU A 15 -9.53 -1.19 -15.07
C LEU A 15 -9.31 -1.88 -16.42
N ILE A 16 -9.97 -3.00 -16.67
CA ILE A 16 -9.86 -3.72 -17.95
C ILE A 16 -10.43 -2.87 -19.09
N CYS A 17 -11.59 -2.23 -18.90
CA CYS A 17 -12.13 -1.32 -19.90
C CYS A 17 -11.18 -0.15 -20.20
N ALA A 18 -10.52 0.44 -19.20
CA ALA A 18 -9.55 1.51 -19.41
C ALA A 18 -8.33 1.01 -20.19
N ASN A 19 -7.81 -0.18 -19.86
CA ASN A 19 -6.69 -0.81 -20.57
C ASN A 19 -7.05 -1.11 -22.02
N VAL A 20 -8.23 -1.68 -22.28
CA VAL A 20 -8.73 -1.95 -23.63
C VAL A 20 -8.90 -0.66 -24.41
N ALA A 21 -9.52 0.37 -23.79
CA ALA A 21 -9.75 1.66 -24.44
C ALA A 21 -8.42 2.34 -24.84
N ALA A 22 -7.41 2.33 -23.97
CA ALA A 22 -6.08 2.86 -24.28
C ALA A 22 -5.38 2.05 -25.41
N GLY A 23 -5.51 0.71 -25.38
CA GLY A 23 -5.00 -0.16 -26.45
C GLY A 23 -5.68 0.07 -27.79
N VAL A 24 -7.00 0.21 -27.80
CA VAL A 24 -7.78 0.55 -29.01
C VAL A 24 -7.39 1.94 -29.51
N TRP A 25 -7.23 2.92 -28.65
CA TRP A 25 -6.76 4.26 -29.01
C TRP A 25 -5.40 4.21 -29.69
N ALA A 26 -4.43 3.49 -29.13
CA ALA A 26 -3.13 3.26 -29.76
C ALA A 26 -3.24 2.58 -31.13
N PHE A 27 -4.05 1.53 -31.20
CA PHE A 27 -4.24 0.78 -32.45
C PHE A 27 -4.86 1.63 -33.56
N VAL A 28 -5.93 2.39 -33.25
CA VAL A 28 -6.59 3.27 -34.23
C VAL A 28 -5.63 4.33 -34.77
N LEU A 29 -4.77 4.91 -33.91
CA LEU A 29 -3.84 5.95 -34.33
C LEU A 29 -2.61 5.40 -35.09
N PHE A 30 -2.18 4.17 -34.78
CA PHE A 30 -0.89 3.64 -35.25
C PHE A 30 -1.02 2.37 -36.08
N SER A 31 -2.23 1.96 -36.50
CA SER A 31 -2.46 0.70 -37.25
C SER A 31 -1.67 0.59 -38.56
N GLY A 32 -1.25 1.73 -39.16
CA GLY A 32 -0.40 1.78 -40.36
C GLY A 32 1.11 1.86 -40.06
N ASP A 33 1.53 1.90 -38.79
CA ASP A 33 2.91 2.13 -38.38
C ASP A 33 3.34 1.13 -37.30
N SER A 34 3.98 0.04 -37.72
CA SER A 34 4.41 -1.03 -36.80
C SER A 34 5.45 -0.56 -35.76
N VAL A 35 6.24 0.46 -36.09
CA VAL A 35 7.24 1.01 -35.16
C VAL A 35 6.52 1.75 -34.02
N LYS A 36 5.52 2.58 -34.34
CA LYS A 36 4.74 3.29 -33.32
C LYS A 36 3.88 2.34 -32.49
N LEU A 37 3.34 1.27 -33.10
CA LEU A 37 2.66 0.21 -32.33
C LEU A 37 3.62 -0.51 -31.36
N GLY A 38 4.83 -0.82 -31.80
CA GLY A 38 5.87 -1.38 -30.94
C GLY A 38 6.23 -0.41 -29.78
N THR A 39 6.34 0.88 -30.09
CA THR A 39 6.58 1.92 -29.08
C THR A 39 5.42 2.04 -28.08
N ALA A 40 4.18 1.91 -28.53
CA ALA A 40 2.99 1.91 -27.68
C ALA A 40 2.98 0.70 -26.72
N LEU A 41 3.33 -0.49 -27.25
CA LEU A 41 3.47 -1.69 -26.43
C LEU A 41 4.63 -1.57 -25.41
N LEU A 42 5.73 -0.92 -25.80
CA LEU A 42 6.82 -0.62 -24.89
C LEU A 42 6.35 0.32 -23.77
N ALA A 43 5.63 1.39 -24.09
CA ALA A 43 5.10 2.32 -23.08
C ALA A 43 4.16 1.61 -22.08
N TYR A 44 3.30 0.72 -22.56
CA TYR A 44 2.45 -0.11 -21.71
C TYR A 44 3.26 -1.02 -20.78
N SER A 45 4.26 -1.73 -21.35
CA SER A 45 5.13 -2.62 -20.55
C SER A 45 5.98 -1.86 -19.53
N LEU A 46 6.40 -0.63 -19.85
CA LEU A 46 7.08 0.24 -18.86
C LEU A 46 6.14 0.60 -17.70
N GLY A 47 4.85 0.85 -17.95
CA GLY A 47 3.86 1.09 -16.91
C GLY A 47 3.65 -0.13 -16.01
N LEU A 48 3.50 -1.33 -16.60
CA LEU A 48 3.39 -2.58 -15.83
C LEU A 48 4.64 -2.80 -14.96
N ARG A 49 5.82 -2.54 -15.52
CA ARG A 49 7.09 -2.71 -14.83
C ARG A 49 7.28 -1.70 -13.70
N HIS A 50 6.91 -0.43 -13.93
CA HIS A 50 7.08 0.63 -12.95
C HIS A 50 6.27 0.40 -11.68
N ALA A 51 5.05 -0.13 -11.80
CA ALA A 51 4.22 -0.50 -10.65
C ALA A 51 4.85 -1.57 -9.72
N VAL A 52 5.90 -2.27 -10.17
CA VAL A 52 6.62 -3.24 -9.34
C VAL A 52 7.85 -2.61 -8.67
N ASP A 53 8.00 -1.29 -8.72
CA ASP A 53 9.07 -0.61 -8.02
C ASP A 53 8.87 -0.71 -6.49
N ALA A 54 9.97 -0.78 -5.77
CA ALA A 54 9.99 -1.11 -4.36
C ALA A 54 9.25 -0.11 -3.47
N ASP A 55 9.30 1.16 -3.81
CA ASP A 55 8.63 2.26 -3.13
C ASP A 55 7.11 2.21 -3.32
N HIS A 56 6.62 1.85 -4.53
CA HIS A 56 5.20 1.61 -4.81
C HIS A 56 4.64 0.50 -3.92
N ILE A 57 5.29 -0.67 -3.94
CA ILE A 57 4.87 -1.83 -3.14
C ILE A 57 4.89 -1.48 -1.65
N ALA A 58 5.99 -0.85 -1.17
CA ALA A 58 6.11 -0.48 0.22
C ALA A 58 5.05 0.56 0.66
N ALA A 59 4.75 1.55 -0.17
CA ALA A 59 3.74 2.56 0.12
C ALA A 59 2.33 1.97 0.14
N ILE A 60 1.96 1.18 -0.88
CA ILE A 60 0.64 0.56 -1.01
C ILE A 60 0.39 -0.46 0.11
N ASP A 61 1.38 -1.34 0.39
CA ASP A 61 1.28 -2.32 1.49
C ASP A 61 1.03 -1.64 2.83
N ASN A 62 1.88 -0.69 3.19
CA ASN A 62 1.83 -0.03 4.49
C ASN A 62 0.51 0.72 4.70
N VAL A 63 -0.01 1.40 3.67
CA VAL A 63 -1.28 2.13 3.76
C VAL A 63 -2.46 1.17 3.76
N THR A 64 -2.45 0.12 2.94
CA THR A 64 -3.51 -0.90 2.93
C THR A 64 -3.63 -1.52 4.31
N ARG A 65 -2.52 -1.92 4.92
CA ARG A 65 -2.48 -2.48 6.26
C ARG A 65 -2.96 -1.50 7.33
N LYS A 66 -2.53 -0.25 7.26
CA LYS A 66 -3.00 0.81 8.17
C LYS A 66 -4.51 0.99 8.10
N LEU A 67 -5.08 1.07 6.91
CA LEU A 67 -6.53 1.22 6.73
C LEU A 67 -7.30 0.01 7.27
N ILE A 68 -6.77 -1.20 7.13
CA ILE A 68 -7.37 -2.40 7.72
C ILE A 68 -7.34 -2.34 9.25
N GLN A 69 -6.23 -1.88 9.85
CA GLN A 69 -6.12 -1.68 11.29
C GLN A 69 -7.12 -0.62 11.79
N ASP A 70 -7.40 0.40 10.99
CA ASP A 70 -8.44 1.41 11.24
C ASP A 70 -9.88 0.88 10.96
N GLY A 71 -10.05 -0.43 10.70
CA GLY A 71 -11.34 -1.05 10.40
C GLY A 71 -11.87 -0.80 8.98
N LYS A 72 -11.07 -0.20 8.10
CA LYS A 72 -11.46 0.18 6.73
C LYS A 72 -10.92 -0.82 5.71
N ARG A 73 -11.81 -1.39 4.91
CA ARG A 73 -11.48 -2.36 3.85
C ARG A 73 -11.51 -1.66 2.48
N SER A 74 -10.45 -0.93 2.14
CA SER A 74 -10.36 -0.22 0.87
C SER A 74 -9.62 -1.04 -0.18
N MET A 75 -10.24 -1.24 -1.35
CA MET A 75 -9.67 -1.90 -2.53
C MET A 75 -8.96 -0.92 -3.48
N THR A 76 -9.01 0.38 -3.19
CA THR A 76 -8.63 1.44 -4.12
C THR A 76 -7.37 2.19 -3.71
N VAL A 77 -6.58 1.63 -2.79
CA VAL A 77 -5.32 2.25 -2.32
C VAL A 77 -4.34 2.41 -3.48
N GLY A 78 -4.03 1.29 -4.17
CA GLY A 78 -3.14 1.31 -5.33
C GLY A 78 -3.71 2.12 -6.50
N LEU A 79 -5.04 2.03 -6.75
CA LEU A 79 -5.67 2.84 -7.81
C LEU A 79 -5.42 4.34 -7.61
N PHE A 80 -5.71 4.87 -6.41
CA PHE A 80 -5.51 6.30 -6.16
C PHE A 80 -4.05 6.70 -6.19
N PHE A 81 -3.14 5.84 -5.71
CA PHE A 81 -1.71 6.06 -5.83
C PHE A 81 -1.28 6.16 -7.30
N ALA A 82 -1.65 5.17 -8.12
CA ALA A 82 -1.36 5.15 -9.55
C ALA A 82 -1.95 6.34 -10.31
N LEU A 83 -3.18 6.76 -9.99
CA LEU A 83 -3.81 7.92 -10.62
C LEU A 83 -3.06 9.22 -10.29
N GLY A 84 -2.64 9.38 -9.05
CA GLY A 84 -1.84 10.55 -8.65
C GLY A 84 -0.48 10.57 -9.34
N HIS A 85 0.22 9.45 -9.33
CA HIS A 85 1.52 9.28 -9.96
C HIS A 85 1.44 9.50 -11.48
N SER A 86 0.48 8.86 -12.15
CA SER A 86 0.28 9.02 -13.59
C SER A 86 -0.12 10.44 -14.00
N ALA A 87 -0.79 11.20 -13.13
CA ALA A 87 -1.20 12.56 -13.44
C ALA A 87 0.01 13.46 -13.72
N ILE A 88 1.09 13.36 -12.93
CA ILE A 88 2.30 14.17 -13.16
C ILE A 88 3.04 13.71 -14.42
N VAL A 89 3.07 12.41 -14.70
CA VAL A 89 3.68 11.87 -15.93
C VAL A 89 2.93 12.33 -17.17
N LEU A 90 1.59 12.33 -17.14
CA LEU A 90 0.75 12.86 -18.21
C LEU A 90 0.96 14.37 -18.43
N ILE A 91 1.02 15.14 -17.33
CA ILE A 91 1.28 16.58 -17.40
C ILE A 91 2.65 16.86 -18.01
N ALA A 92 3.69 16.15 -17.57
CA ALA A 92 5.04 16.31 -18.09
C ALA A 92 5.13 15.96 -19.58
N ALA A 93 4.53 14.85 -20.01
CA ALA A 93 4.48 14.46 -21.42
C ALA A 93 3.71 15.48 -22.28
N ALA A 94 2.60 16.03 -21.77
CA ALA A 94 1.87 17.10 -22.45
C ALA A 94 2.72 18.37 -22.59
N LEU A 95 3.41 18.79 -21.53
CA LEU A 95 4.30 19.95 -21.57
C LEU A 95 5.44 19.78 -22.58
N ILE A 96 6.04 18.59 -22.64
CA ILE A 96 7.07 18.26 -23.63
C ILE A 96 6.51 18.30 -25.05
N ALA A 97 5.29 17.77 -25.25
CA ALA A 97 4.62 17.78 -26.55
C ALA A 97 4.27 19.20 -27.05
N PHE A 98 3.92 20.10 -26.13
CA PHE A 98 3.59 21.51 -26.48
C PHE A 98 4.82 22.38 -26.73
N ALA A 99 5.98 22.04 -26.11
CA ALA A 99 7.13 22.92 -26.11
C ALA A 99 8.39 22.18 -26.53
N VAL A 100 8.60 22.02 -27.83
CA VAL A 100 9.84 21.44 -28.40
C VAL A 100 11.13 22.14 -27.91
N GLY A 101 11.02 23.41 -27.44
CA GLY A 101 12.13 24.17 -26.79
C GLY A 101 12.23 24.03 -25.27
N ALA A 102 11.31 23.29 -24.60
CA ALA A 102 11.25 23.19 -23.13
C ALA A 102 12.15 22.08 -22.56
N LEU A 103 12.79 21.26 -23.37
CA LEU A 103 13.59 20.12 -22.90
C LEU A 103 14.69 20.55 -21.90
N ALA A 104 15.35 21.69 -22.15
CA ALA A 104 16.36 22.22 -21.23
C ALA A 104 15.78 22.72 -19.89
N ARG A 105 14.56 23.31 -19.93
CA ARG A 105 13.85 23.73 -18.71
C ARG A 105 13.29 22.51 -17.96
N PHE A 106 12.88 21.49 -18.69
CA PHE A 106 12.42 20.23 -18.12
C PHE A 106 13.53 19.49 -17.37
N GLN A 107 14.76 19.46 -17.86
CA GLN A 107 15.90 18.86 -17.15
C GLN A 107 16.15 19.52 -15.79
N SER A 108 16.10 20.85 -15.71
CA SER A 108 16.23 21.56 -14.43
C SER A 108 15.07 21.26 -13.49
N PHE A 109 13.83 21.17 -14.02
CA PHE A 109 12.65 20.81 -13.25
C PHE A 109 12.73 19.38 -12.73
N SER A 110 13.16 18.43 -13.55
CA SER A 110 13.27 17.01 -13.14
C SER A 110 14.31 16.80 -12.02
N GLN A 111 15.42 17.55 -12.04
CA GLN A 111 16.42 17.49 -10.97
C GLN A 111 15.87 17.95 -9.61
N ILE A 112 15.10 19.03 -9.57
CA ILE A 112 14.44 19.52 -8.35
C ILE A 112 13.31 18.57 -7.96
N GLY A 113 12.51 18.15 -8.93
CA GLY A 113 11.42 17.19 -8.76
C GLY A 113 11.91 15.87 -8.19
N GLY A 114 13.06 15.35 -8.68
CA GLY A 114 13.68 14.13 -8.17
C GLY A 114 14.03 14.23 -6.68
N VAL A 115 14.62 15.34 -6.26
CA VAL A 115 14.91 15.56 -4.83
C VAL A 115 13.63 15.60 -4.01
N ILE A 116 12.59 16.30 -4.49
CA ILE A 116 11.31 16.39 -3.78
C ILE A 116 10.63 15.01 -3.70
N ALA A 117 10.60 14.26 -4.80
CA ALA A 117 9.99 12.93 -4.84
C ALA A 117 10.69 11.95 -3.90
N THR A 118 12.01 11.80 -4.05
CA THR A 118 12.81 10.89 -3.21
C THR A 118 12.75 11.29 -1.73
N ALA A 119 12.83 12.60 -1.41
CA ALA A 119 12.69 13.07 -0.03
C ALA A 119 11.28 12.80 0.52
N THR A 120 10.23 12.94 -0.30
CA THR A 120 8.84 12.64 0.10
C THR A 120 8.65 11.16 0.33
N SER A 121 9.10 10.30 -0.60
CA SER A 121 9.05 8.85 -0.50
C SER A 121 9.78 8.37 0.77
N ALA A 122 11.05 8.70 0.91
CA ALA A 122 11.87 8.30 2.06
C ALA A 122 11.26 8.79 3.39
N THR A 123 10.82 10.04 3.46
CA THR A 123 10.18 10.59 4.67
C THR A 123 8.89 9.84 4.99
N PHE A 124 8.06 9.56 4.00
CA PHE A 124 6.82 8.80 4.17
C PHE A 124 7.10 7.36 4.64
N LEU A 125 8.06 6.67 4.02
CA LEU A 125 8.43 5.31 4.40
C LEU A 125 8.99 5.26 5.83
N PHE A 126 9.88 6.17 6.22
CA PHE A 126 10.37 6.24 7.60
C PHE A 126 9.28 6.59 8.61
N ALA A 127 8.38 7.50 8.26
CA ALA A 127 7.25 7.85 9.10
C ALA A 127 6.34 6.64 9.37
N ILE A 128 6.00 5.88 8.33
CA ILE A 128 5.22 4.65 8.46
C ILE A 128 6.01 3.55 9.19
N ALA A 129 7.30 3.41 8.93
CA ALA A 129 8.15 2.45 9.64
C ALA A 129 8.18 2.73 11.15
N ALA A 130 8.35 4.00 11.55
CA ALA A 130 8.30 4.41 12.96
C ALA A 130 6.96 4.10 13.61
N MET A 131 5.86 4.37 12.90
CA MET A 131 4.50 4.02 13.33
C MET A 131 4.35 2.51 13.52
N ASN A 132 4.81 1.71 12.55
CA ASN A 132 4.74 0.25 12.58
C ASN A 132 5.55 -0.33 13.73
N LEU A 133 6.74 0.20 14.01
CA LEU A 133 7.57 -0.21 15.15
C LEU A 133 6.88 0.11 16.48
N ALA A 134 6.22 1.26 16.59
CA ALA A 134 5.44 1.62 17.78
C ALA A 134 4.27 0.65 18.02
N ILE A 135 3.53 0.31 16.96
CA ILE A 135 2.46 -0.69 17.00
C ILE A 135 3.04 -2.06 17.36
N LEU A 136 4.11 -2.50 16.69
CA LEU A 136 4.77 -3.77 16.92
C LEU A 136 5.18 -3.95 18.39
N ARG A 137 5.79 -2.91 18.99
CA ARG A 137 6.17 -2.92 20.41
C ARG A 137 4.95 -3.09 21.32
N SER A 138 3.84 -2.43 21.01
CA SER A 138 2.60 -2.52 21.78
C SER A 138 1.96 -3.90 21.66
N VAL A 139 1.89 -4.44 20.45
CA VAL A 139 1.34 -5.77 20.16
C VAL A 139 2.21 -6.86 20.77
N TRP A 140 3.55 -6.73 20.69
CA TRP A 140 4.49 -7.67 21.31
C TRP A 140 4.30 -7.79 22.81
N ARG A 141 4.21 -6.67 23.53
CA ARG A 141 3.99 -6.66 24.99
C ARG A 141 2.69 -7.38 25.36
N ARG A 142 1.61 -7.18 24.58
CA ARG A 142 0.33 -7.86 24.81
C ARG A 142 0.42 -9.35 24.50
N PHE A 143 1.07 -9.72 23.40
CA PHE A 143 1.31 -11.14 23.06
C PHE A 143 2.04 -11.85 24.19
N GLU A 144 3.06 -11.24 24.77
CA GLU A 144 3.80 -11.81 25.88
C GLU A 144 2.96 -11.95 27.15
N THR A 145 2.08 -10.98 27.43
CA THR A 145 1.13 -11.03 28.57
C THR A 145 0.16 -12.21 28.39
N VAL A 146 -0.42 -12.38 27.20
CA VAL A 146 -1.33 -13.51 26.90
C VAL A 146 -0.61 -14.84 26.99
N ARG A 147 0.63 -14.92 26.47
CA ARG A 147 1.44 -16.15 26.53
C ARG A 147 1.77 -16.57 27.96
N ARG A 148 1.85 -15.61 28.89
CA ARG A 148 2.10 -15.85 30.32
C ARG A 148 0.80 -16.09 31.12
N GLY A 149 -0.36 -16.30 30.45
CA GLY A 149 -1.64 -16.58 31.09
C GLY A 149 -2.44 -15.35 31.54
N GLY A 150 -2.07 -14.14 31.07
CA GLY A 150 -2.83 -12.93 31.35
C GLY A 150 -4.11 -12.85 30.52
N HIS A 151 -5.11 -12.12 31.04
CA HIS A 151 -6.39 -11.91 30.35
C HIS A 151 -6.20 -11.13 29.06
N TYR A 152 -6.92 -11.53 28.02
CA TYR A 152 -6.96 -10.91 26.69
C TYR A 152 -8.38 -10.43 26.39
N SER A 153 -8.51 -9.15 26.10
CA SER A 153 -9.73 -8.56 25.52
C SER A 153 -9.49 -8.22 24.04
N ALA A 154 -10.41 -8.64 23.18
CA ALA A 154 -10.38 -8.27 21.76
C ALA A 154 -10.50 -6.75 21.57
N ASP A 155 -11.27 -6.07 22.43
CA ASP A 155 -11.45 -4.62 22.43
C ASP A 155 -10.16 -3.87 22.75
N ASP A 156 -9.33 -4.41 23.66
CA ASP A 156 -8.00 -3.86 23.96
C ASP A 156 -7.04 -3.91 22.76
N LEU A 157 -7.12 -4.99 21.98
CA LEU A 157 -6.31 -5.11 20.76
C LEU A 157 -6.78 -4.12 19.68
N ASP A 158 -8.07 -4.05 19.45
CA ASP A 158 -8.65 -3.12 18.47
C ASP A 158 -8.40 -1.65 18.87
N ALA A 159 -8.40 -1.35 20.16
CA ALA A 159 -7.98 -0.03 20.68
C ALA A 159 -6.50 0.27 20.45
N LEU A 160 -5.62 -0.74 20.56
CA LEU A 160 -4.18 -0.59 20.30
C LEU A 160 -3.90 -0.44 18.81
N LEU A 161 -4.54 -1.26 17.97
CA LEU A 161 -4.39 -1.23 16.51
C LEU A 161 -5.00 0.04 15.92
N GLY A 162 -6.13 0.50 16.48
CA GLY A 162 -6.79 1.76 16.09
C GLY A 162 -6.10 3.04 16.60
N GLY A 163 -4.86 2.93 17.12
CA GLY A 163 -4.08 4.11 17.52
C GLY A 163 -4.58 4.82 18.78
N ARG A 164 -5.27 4.14 19.67
CA ARG A 164 -5.80 4.73 20.92
C ARG A 164 -4.85 4.61 22.13
N GLY A 165 -3.65 4.06 21.96
CA GLY A 165 -2.64 3.91 23.01
C GLY A 165 -1.84 5.21 23.30
N PRO A 166 -1.06 5.28 24.41
CA PRO A 166 -0.26 6.47 24.74
C PRO A 166 0.80 6.83 23.70
N LEU A 167 1.41 5.85 23.03
CA LEU A 167 2.34 6.09 21.91
C LEU A 167 1.62 6.68 20.68
N SER A 168 0.35 6.38 20.50
CA SER A 168 -0.40 6.90 19.36
C SER A 168 -0.62 8.42 19.46
N ARG A 169 -0.58 9.00 20.66
CA ARG A 169 -0.67 10.47 20.82
C ARG A 169 0.55 11.17 20.24
N LEU A 170 1.74 10.59 20.37
CA LEU A 170 2.98 11.14 19.78
C LEU A 170 2.97 11.04 18.25
N PHE A 171 2.45 9.93 17.72
CA PHE A 171 2.39 9.69 16.27
C PHE A 171 1.04 10.06 15.65
N ARG A 172 0.14 10.72 16.40
CA ARG A 172 -1.20 11.12 15.94
C ARG A 172 -1.20 11.91 14.63
N PRO A 173 -0.26 12.84 14.36
CA PRO A 173 -0.19 13.52 13.08
C PRO A 173 0.09 12.56 11.92
N LEU A 174 0.99 11.58 12.12
CA LEU A 174 1.32 10.53 11.16
C LEU A 174 0.15 9.56 10.90
N PHE A 175 -0.56 9.15 11.98
CA PHE A 175 -1.81 8.38 11.85
C PHE A 175 -2.91 9.17 11.11
N ALA A 176 -2.88 10.49 11.17
CA ALA A 176 -3.83 11.34 10.48
C ALA A 176 -3.51 11.57 9.00
N LEU A 177 -2.30 11.23 8.54
CA LEU A 177 -1.81 11.52 7.19
C LEU A 177 -2.70 10.86 6.12
N ILE A 178 -3.03 9.57 6.29
CA ILE A 178 -3.90 8.85 5.36
C ILE A 178 -5.01 8.14 6.13
N ARG A 179 -6.22 8.66 6.02
CA ARG A 179 -7.44 8.11 6.62
C ARG A 179 -8.40 7.50 5.60
N HIS A 180 -8.20 7.79 4.32
CA HIS A 180 -9.01 7.34 3.21
C HIS A 180 -8.13 7.03 2.02
N SER A 181 -8.51 6.06 1.20
CA SER A 181 -7.72 5.64 0.02
C SER A 181 -7.48 6.75 -0.98
N TRP A 182 -8.42 7.69 -1.18
CA TRP A 182 -8.24 8.80 -2.11
C TRP A 182 -7.06 9.72 -1.77
N GLN A 183 -6.64 9.74 -0.50
CA GLN A 183 -5.48 10.51 -0.05
C GLN A 183 -4.15 9.95 -0.57
N MET A 184 -4.17 8.75 -1.16
CA MET A 184 -3.03 8.21 -1.88
C MET A 184 -2.76 8.93 -3.20
N ALA A 185 -3.75 9.62 -3.80
CA ALA A 185 -3.51 10.35 -5.04
C ALA A 185 -2.55 11.55 -4.87
N PRO A 186 -2.72 12.45 -3.89
CA PRO A 186 -1.70 13.46 -3.61
C PRO A 186 -0.31 12.88 -3.30
N LEU A 187 -0.25 11.75 -2.59
CA LEU A 187 1.01 11.10 -2.29
C LEU A 187 1.66 10.53 -3.56
N GLY A 188 0.91 9.79 -4.38
CA GLY A 188 1.40 9.27 -5.66
C GLY A 188 1.86 10.39 -6.60
N PHE A 189 1.16 11.52 -6.63
CA PHE A 189 1.59 12.70 -7.38
C PHE A 189 2.96 13.22 -6.92
N LEU A 190 3.19 13.28 -5.60
CA LEU A 190 4.48 13.71 -5.06
C LEU A 190 5.60 12.70 -5.36
N PHE A 191 5.31 11.40 -5.34
CA PHE A 191 6.27 10.37 -5.73
C PHE A 191 6.66 10.52 -7.22
N GLY A 192 5.72 10.80 -8.10
CA GLY A 192 5.97 10.96 -9.54
C GLY A 192 6.65 12.26 -9.95
N LEU A 193 6.90 13.23 -9.04
CA LEU A 193 7.60 14.46 -9.38
C LEU A 193 9.07 14.26 -9.78
N GLY A 194 9.64 13.10 -9.47
CA GLY A 194 11.06 12.84 -9.64
C GLY A 194 11.49 12.63 -11.08
N PHE A 195 10.71 11.89 -11.83
CA PHE A 195 11.12 11.36 -13.14
C PHE A 195 12.53 10.75 -13.09
N ASP A 196 12.88 10.11 -11.98
CA ASP A 196 14.21 9.59 -11.69
C ASP A 196 14.35 8.11 -12.05
N THR A 197 13.23 7.44 -12.33
CA THR A 197 13.25 6.04 -12.79
C THR A 197 13.54 5.93 -14.30
N ALA A 198 14.31 4.91 -14.67
CA ALA A 198 14.61 4.63 -16.08
C ALA A 198 13.34 4.46 -16.93
N THR A 199 12.25 3.97 -16.34
CA THR A 199 10.96 3.77 -17.01
C THR A 199 10.29 5.10 -17.37
N GLU A 200 10.25 6.06 -16.47
CA GLU A 200 9.67 7.40 -16.68
C GLU A 200 10.51 8.22 -17.65
N VAL A 201 11.84 8.23 -17.46
CA VAL A 201 12.77 8.92 -18.36
C VAL A 201 12.65 8.40 -19.78
N THR A 202 12.57 7.07 -19.95
CA THR A 202 12.37 6.46 -21.27
C THR A 202 11.03 6.88 -21.89
N LEU A 203 9.95 6.87 -21.12
CA LEU A 203 8.63 7.28 -21.57
C LEU A 203 8.59 8.74 -22.03
N LEU A 204 9.18 9.64 -21.24
CA LEU A 204 9.25 11.07 -21.57
C LEU A 204 10.18 11.31 -22.76
N GLY A 205 11.28 10.55 -22.87
CA GLY A 205 12.16 10.56 -24.04
C GLY A 205 11.42 10.12 -25.31
N LEU A 206 10.58 9.10 -25.24
CA LEU A 206 9.72 8.68 -26.34
C LEU A 206 8.73 9.80 -26.72
N ALA A 207 8.07 10.42 -25.76
CA ALA A 207 7.15 11.52 -26.01
C ALA A 207 7.88 12.71 -26.70
N GLY A 208 9.06 13.08 -26.20
CA GLY A 208 9.90 14.14 -26.77
C GLY A 208 10.38 13.83 -28.18
N SER A 209 10.81 12.59 -28.43
CA SER A 209 11.22 12.14 -29.79
C SER A 209 10.04 12.23 -30.77
N GLN A 210 8.86 11.77 -30.39
CA GLN A 210 7.68 11.85 -31.25
C GLN A 210 7.26 13.31 -31.51
N ALA A 211 7.38 14.18 -30.50
CA ALA A 211 7.12 15.60 -30.67
C ALA A 211 8.08 16.27 -31.68
N ALA A 212 9.37 15.92 -31.63
CA ALA A 212 10.38 16.41 -32.56
C ALA A 212 10.12 15.98 -34.02
N HIS A 213 9.45 14.83 -34.22
CA HIS A 213 9.03 14.33 -35.54
C HIS A 213 7.67 14.88 -35.99
N GLY A 214 7.10 15.88 -35.31
CA GLY A 214 5.83 16.52 -35.68
C GLY A 214 4.59 15.65 -35.46
N VAL A 215 4.67 14.64 -34.61
CA VAL A 215 3.52 13.79 -34.25
C VAL A 215 2.51 14.63 -33.47
N SER A 216 1.21 14.47 -33.74
CA SER A 216 0.16 15.22 -33.05
C SER A 216 0.16 14.95 -31.53
N ILE A 217 -0.20 15.97 -30.76
CA ILE A 217 -0.25 15.89 -29.27
C ILE A 217 -1.14 14.72 -28.82
N ALA A 218 -2.31 14.52 -29.47
CA ALA A 218 -3.20 13.41 -29.17
C ALA A 218 -2.52 12.03 -29.34
N ALA A 219 -1.67 11.89 -30.34
CA ALA A 219 -0.91 10.66 -30.57
C ALA A 219 0.25 10.49 -29.57
N ILE A 220 0.87 11.59 -29.13
CA ILE A 220 1.94 11.56 -28.11
C ILE A 220 1.36 11.16 -26.76
N LEU A 221 0.18 11.65 -26.39
CA LEU A 221 -0.48 11.33 -25.11
C LEU A 221 -0.94 9.88 -24.98
N VAL A 222 -0.98 9.12 -26.07
CA VAL A 222 -1.25 7.67 -26.02
C VAL A 222 -0.19 6.93 -25.21
N PHE A 223 1.09 7.30 -25.32
CA PHE A 223 2.16 6.61 -24.58
C PHE A 223 2.04 6.73 -23.07
N PRO A 224 1.91 7.93 -22.47
CA PRO A 224 1.71 8.06 -21.04
C PRO A 224 0.33 7.55 -20.58
N ALA A 225 -0.70 7.54 -21.43
CA ALA A 225 -1.97 6.92 -21.11
C ALA A 225 -1.86 5.39 -20.99
N LEU A 226 -1.14 4.73 -21.91
CA LEU A 226 -0.85 3.30 -21.83
C LEU A 226 -0.02 2.95 -20.59
N PHE A 227 1.00 3.74 -20.29
CA PHE A 227 1.78 3.62 -19.07
C PHE A 227 0.87 3.70 -17.83
N ALA A 228 0.01 4.72 -17.76
CA ALA A 228 -0.89 4.96 -16.65
C ALA A 228 -1.86 3.81 -16.39
N VAL A 229 -2.49 3.26 -17.44
CA VAL A 229 -3.44 2.16 -17.26
C VAL A 229 -2.74 0.84 -16.90
N GLY A 230 -1.54 0.61 -17.42
CA GLY A 230 -0.71 -0.54 -17.05
C GLY A 230 -0.31 -0.47 -15.57
N MET A 231 0.20 0.68 -15.13
CA MET A 231 0.57 0.91 -13.73
C MET A 231 -0.65 0.79 -12.80
N ALA A 232 -1.78 1.43 -13.15
CA ALA A 232 -3.00 1.36 -12.34
C ALA A 232 -3.52 -0.06 -12.17
N LEU A 233 -3.37 -0.92 -13.17
CA LEU A 233 -3.77 -2.33 -13.10
C LEU A 233 -2.94 -3.09 -12.06
N ILE A 234 -1.63 -2.95 -12.08
CA ILE A 234 -0.71 -3.67 -11.19
C ILE A 234 -0.78 -3.12 -9.77
N ASP A 235 -0.69 -1.80 -9.57
CA ASP A 235 -0.78 -1.17 -8.25
C ASP A 235 -2.10 -1.49 -7.54
N THR A 236 -3.22 -1.48 -8.30
CA THR A 236 -4.53 -1.86 -7.75
C THR A 236 -4.55 -3.33 -7.37
N THR A 237 -3.95 -4.20 -8.20
CA THR A 237 -3.89 -5.64 -7.94
C THR A 237 -3.04 -5.91 -6.69
N ASP A 238 -1.90 -5.25 -6.53
CA ASP A 238 -1.06 -5.34 -5.33
C ASP A 238 -1.87 -4.98 -4.07
N GLY A 239 -2.52 -3.82 -4.06
CA GLY A 239 -3.36 -3.39 -2.93
C GLY A 239 -4.52 -4.35 -2.62
N VAL A 240 -5.15 -4.97 -3.63
CA VAL A 240 -6.22 -5.96 -3.46
C VAL A 240 -5.68 -7.28 -2.93
N LEU A 241 -4.53 -7.75 -3.41
CA LEU A 241 -3.88 -8.97 -2.91
C LEU A 241 -3.48 -8.81 -1.44
N MET A 242 -2.89 -7.67 -1.08
CA MET A 242 -2.54 -7.35 0.30
C MET A 242 -3.79 -7.28 1.19
N LEU A 243 -4.87 -6.63 0.73
CA LEU A 243 -6.15 -6.62 1.43
C LEU A 243 -6.68 -8.03 1.70
N GLY A 244 -6.62 -8.92 0.71
CA GLY A 244 -7.03 -10.32 0.83
C GLY A 244 -6.19 -11.10 1.83
N ALA A 245 -4.87 -10.98 1.74
CA ALA A 245 -3.92 -11.63 2.64
C ALA A 245 -4.15 -11.23 4.10
N TYR A 246 -4.32 -9.94 4.36
CA TYR A 246 -4.57 -9.44 5.72
C TYR A 246 -5.94 -9.82 6.26
N GLN A 247 -7.00 -9.83 5.44
CA GLN A 247 -8.33 -10.25 5.88
C GLN A 247 -8.35 -11.71 6.33
N TRP A 248 -7.65 -12.60 5.61
CA TRP A 248 -7.53 -14.00 6.01
C TRP A 248 -6.80 -14.15 7.35
N ALA A 249 -5.77 -13.35 7.61
CA ALA A 249 -5.01 -13.41 8.85
C ALA A 249 -5.84 -13.02 10.08
N PHE A 250 -6.89 -12.22 9.94
CA PHE A 250 -7.64 -11.61 11.04
C PHE A 250 -8.89 -12.36 11.50
N VAL A 251 -9.09 -13.63 11.09
CA VAL A 251 -10.30 -14.40 11.42
C VAL A 251 -10.35 -14.85 12.89
N LYS A 252 -9.22 -15.30 13.49
CA LYS A 252 -9.15 -15.73 14.92
C LYS A 252 -8.36 -14.70 15.74
N PRO A 253 -8.73 -14.40 17.00
CA PRO A 253 -8.05 -13.38 17.82
C PRO A 253 -6.54 -13.59 17.97
N ILE A 254 -6.10 -14.80 18.37
CA ILE A 254 -4.67 -15.09 18.55
C ILE A 254 -3.92 -15.12 17.21
N ARG A 255 -4.58 -15.60 16.16
CA ARG A 255 -4.03 -15.56 14.81
C ARG A 255 -3.89 -14.12 14.33
N LYS A 256 -4.91 -13.26 14.55
CA LYS A 256 -4.87 -11.82 14.28
C LYS A 256 -3.67 -11.16 14.95
N LEU A 257 -3.42 -11.48 16.23
CA LEU A 257 -2.31 -10.93 17.00
C LEU A 257 -0.95 -11.35 16.43
N TYR A 258 -0.75 -12.65 16.22
CA TYR A 258 0.51 -13.22 15.72
C TYR A 258 0.86 -12.75 14.30
N TYR A 259 -0.09 -12.85 13.36
CA TYR A 259 0.13 -12.42 11.97
C TYR A 259 0.31 -10.92 11.88
N ASN A 260 -0.48 -10.13 12.61
CA ASN A 260 -0.32 -8.68 12.62
C ASN A 260 1.06 -8.29 13.14
N MET A 261 1.57 -8.95 14.17
CA MET A 261 2.92 -8.74 14.70
C MET A 261 3.99 -9.05 13.65
N THR A 262 3.92 -10.25 13.03
CA THR A 262 4.93 -10.70 12.06
C THR A 262 4.95 -9.79 10.83
N ILE A 263 3.78 -9.54 10.24
CA ILE A 263 3.69 -8.75 9.01
C ILE A 263 4.00 -7.28 9.28
N THR A 264 3.57 -6.72 10.42
CA THR A 264 3.97 -5.36 10.83
C THR A 264 5.48 -5.23 10.95
N GLY A 265 6.16 -6.25 11.50
CA GLY A 265 7.62 -6.28 11.59
C GLY A 265 8.28 -6.31 10.21
N VAL A 266 7.79 -7.17 9.30
CA VAL A 266 8.29 -7.25 7.92
C VAL A 266 8.08 -5.94 7.18
N SER A 267 6.88 -5.36 7.22
CA SER A 267 6.58 -4.09 6.56
C SER A 267 7.42 -2.92 7.11
N ALA A 268 7.65 -2.88 8.42
CA ALA A 268 8.53 -1.88 9.02
C ALA A 268 9.97 -2.03 8.53
N LEU A 269 10.46 -3.27 8.47
CA LEU A 269 11.81 -3.58 7.97
C LEU A 269 11.97 -3.19 6.50
N VAL A 270 11.02 -3.57 5.66
CA VAL A 270 11.00 -3.21 4.23
C VAL A 270 11.02 -1.69 4.06
N ALA A 271 10.13 -0.97 4.76
CA ALA A 271 10.07 0.49 4.68
C ALA A 271 11.37 1.18 5.13
N ILE A 272 12.05 0.65 6.16
CA ILE A 272 13.37 1.15 6.60
C ILE A 272 14.44 0.90 5.54
N ILE A 273 14.47 -0.29 4.95
CA ILE A 273 15.46 -0.65 3.94
C ILE A 273 15.28 0.22 2.69
N ILE A 274 14.06 0.31 2.16
CA ILE A 274 13.79 1.09 0.93
C ILE A 274 14.03 2.58 1.17
N GLY A 275 13.44 3.17 2.21
CA GLY A 275 13.70 4.58 2.55
C GLY A 275 15.18 4.86 2.86
N GLY A 276 15.90 3.88 3.40
CA GLY A 276 17.35 3.96 3.62
C GLY A 276 18.14 3.95 2.32
N ILE A 277 17.79 3.07 1.37
CA ILE A 277 18.42 3.02 0.02
C ILE A 277 18.17 4.33 -0.73
N GLU A 278 16.92 4.82 -0.78
CA GLU A 278 16.56 6.09 -1.41
C GLU A 278 17.34 7.26 -0.81
N THR A 279 17.34 7.37 0.52
CA THR A 279 18.07 8.46 1.21
C THR A 279 19.57 8.40 0.92
N ALA A 280 20.16 7.20 1.01
CA ALA A 280 21.59 7.04 0.75
C ALA A 280 21.95 7.31 -0.70
N ALA A 281 21.14 6.86 -1.67
CA ALA A 281 21.33 7.14 -3.09
C ALA A 281 21.21 8.64 -3.39
N LEU A 282 20.22 9.34 -2.81
CA LEU A 282 20.05 10.78 -2.94
C LEU A 282 21.26 11.55 -2.39
N ILE A 283 21.76 11.18 -1.21
CA ILE A 283 22.95 11.78 -0.60
C ILE A 283 24.18 11.51 -1.48
N ALA A 284 24.36 10.27 -1.94
CA ALA A 284 25.46 9.88 -2.81
C ALA A 284 25.50 10.73 -4.08
N HIS A 285 24.33 10.89 -4.73
CA HIS A 285 24.19 11.71 -5.95
C HIS A 285 24.46 13.20 -5.69
N LYS A 286 23.98 13.76 -4.56
CA LYS A 286 24.16 15.20 -4.26
C LYS A 286 25.58 15.58 -3.82
N LEU A 287 26.30 14.65 -3.21
CA LEU A 287 27.65 14.85 -2.69
C LEU A 287 28.73 14.14 -3.51
N ASP A 288 28.38 13.61 -4.69
CA ASP A 288 29.27 12.87 -5.60
C ASP A 288 30.04 11.74 -4.90
N LEU A 289 29.36 11.01 -3.99
CA LEU A 289 29.96 9.90 -3.23
C LEU A 289 29.91 8.60 -4.03
N THR A 290 31.07 8.18 -4.57
CA THR A 290 31.16 7.04 -5.49
C THR A 290 31.78 5.77 -4.88
N HIS A 291 32.08 5.74 -3.58
CA HIS A 291 32.82 4.66 -2.94
C HIS A 291 32.02 3.90 -1.87
N GLY A 292 32.38 2.63 -1.66
CA GLY A 292 31.86 1.81 -0.56
C GLY A 292 30.33 1.64 -0.59
N GLY A 293 29.68 1.83 0.56
CA GLY A 293 28.24 1.66 0.73
C GLY A 293 27.38 2.62 -0.08
N TRP A 294 27.90 3.82 -0.41
CA TRP A 294 27.21 4.81 -1.25
C TRP A 294 27.00 4.28 -2.68
N ARG A 295 28.04 3.67 -3.26
CA ARG A 295 27.94 3.02 -4.57
C ARG A 295 26.92 1.88 -4.56
N LEU A 296 26.90 1.07 -3.49
CA LEU A 296 25.92 0.01 -3.34
C LEU A 296 24.49 0.57 -3.27
N ALA A 297 24.26 1.62 -2.50
CA ALA A 297 22.94 2.26 -2.40
C ALA A 297 22.46 2.81 -3.74
N SER A 298 23.35 3.51 -4.49
CA SER A 298 23.02 4.00 -5.84
C SER A 298 22.70 2.84 -6.80
N SER A 299 23.51 1.78 -6.81
CA SER A 299 23.26 0.60 -7.64
C SER A 299 21.94 -0.11 -7.26
N LEU A 300 21.59 -0.21 -5.99
CA LEU A 300 20.30 -0.78 -5.57
C LEU A 300 19.13 0.10 -5.99
N ALA A 301 19.28 1.42 -5.92
CA ALA A 301 18.26 2.37 -6.38
C ALA A 301 18.03 2.27 -7.90
N GLU A 302 19.07 2.05 -8.69
CA GLU A 302 18.94 1.81 -10.14
C GLU A 302 18.19 0.50 -10.47
N HIS A 303 18.09 -0.43 -9.51
CA HIS A 303 17.45 -1.74 -9.68
C HIS A 303 16.18 -1.89 -8.82
N PHE A 304 15.43 -0.84 -8.60
CA PHE A 304 14.21 -0.86 -7.76
C PHE A 304 13.17 -1.89 -8.19
N ASN A 305 13.06 -2.19 -9.47
CA ASN A 305 12.21 -3.29 -9.93
C ASN A 305 12.64 -4.66 -9.37
N ALA A 306 13.93 -4.96 -9.37
CA ALA A 306 14.43 -6.22 -8.80
C ALA A 306 14.18 -6.27 -7.28
N LEU A 307 14.34 -5.14 -6.61
CA LEU A 307 13.99 -4.99 -5.19
C LEU A 307 12.49 -5.18 -4.96
N GLY A 308 11.63 -4.64 -5.84
CA GLY A 308 10.18 -4.83 -5.77
C GLY A 308 9.78 -6.31 -5.85
N PHE A 309 10.31 -7.07 -6.80
CA PHE A 309 10.10 -8.52 -6.85
C PHE A 309 10.65 -9.24 -5.61
N ALA A 310 11.82 -8.84 -5.11
CA ALA A 310 12.36 -9.39 -3.88
C ALA A 310 11.46 -9.12 -2.67
N ILE A 311 10.86 -7.94 -2.57
CA ILE A 311 9.90 -7.59 -1.52
C ILE A 311 8.65 -8.46 -1.59
N ILE A 312 8.06 -8.66 -2.78
CA ILE A 312 6.93 -9.57 -2.96
C ILE A 312 7.28 -10.98 -2.46
N LEU A 313 8.46 -11.49 -2.82
CA LEU A 313 8.94 -12.79 -2.35
C LEU A 313 9.15 -12.82 -0.83
N VAL A 314 9.67 -11.75 -0.23
CA VAL A 314 9.84 -11.63 1.23
C VAL A 314 8.49 -11.66 1.93
N PHE A 315 7.47 -10.93 1.44
CA PHE A 315 6.12 -10.98 2.00
C PHE A 315 5.49 -12.36 1.86
N ALA A 316 5.59 -13.00 0.69
CA ALA A 316 5.09 -14.34 0.46
C ALA A 316 5.77 -15.38 1.37
N ALA A 317 7.10 -15.30 1.49
CA ALA A 317 7.89 -16.17 2.36
C ALA A 317 7.58 -15.94 3.85
N ALA A 318 7.46 -14.67 4.27
CA ALA A 318 7.09 -14.31 5.64
C ALA A 318 5.68 -14.82 5.97
N TRP A 319 4.74 -14.72 5.04
CA TRP A 319 3.39 -15.25 5.19
C TRP A 319 3.40 -16.77 5.31
N ALA A 320 4.11 -17.47 4.42
CA ALA A 320 4.24 -18.93 4.45
C ALA A 320 4.94 -19.41 5.74
N ALA A 321 6.08 -18.80 6.10
CA ALA A 321 6.80 -19.11 7.33
C ALA A 321 5.92 -18.88 8.57
N SER A 322 5.18 -17.77 8.59
CA SER A 322 4.24 -17.43 9.67
C SER A 322 3.15 -18.49 9.81
N TYR A 323 2.60 -18.98 8.70
CA TYR A 323 1.62 -20.07 8.68
C TYR A 323 2.19 -21.35 9.26
N PHE A 324 3.39 -21.78 8.82
CA PHE A 324 4.03 -23.00 9.31
C PHE A 324 4.39 -22.90 10.80
N VAL A 325 4.96 -21.79 11.25
CA VAL A 325 5.32 -21.58 12.67
C VAL A 325 4.06 -21.55 13.55
N TYR A 326 3.01 -20.86 13.10
CA TYR A 326 1.71 -20.82 13.81
C TYR A 326 1.16 -22.22 14.01
N ARG A 327 1.18 -23.05 12.95
CA ARG A 327 0.68 -24.42 12.99
C ARG A 327 1.58 -25.33 13.82
N TRP A 328 2.91 -25.23 13.68
CA TRP A 328 3.89 -26.03 14.42
C TRP A 328 3.84 -25.77 15.93
N LYS A 329 3.73 -24.51 16.33
CA LYS A 329 3.64 -24.12 17.74
C LYS A 329 2.24 -24.30 18.34
N ARG A 330 1.29 -24.84 17.58
CA ARG A 330 -0.10 -25.11 18.00
C ARG A 330 -0.78 -23.92 18.69
N PHE A 331 -0.54 -22.72 18.19
CA PHE A 331 -1.16 -21.52 18.76
C PHE A 331 -2.70 -21.52 18.66
N ASP A 332 -3.29 -22.42 17.85
CA ASP A 332 -4.75 -22.67 17.81
C ASP A 332 -5.30 -23.28 19.10
N GLU A 333 -4.46 -23.93 19.92
CA GLU A 333 -4.84 -24.62 21.17
C GLU A 333 -4.75 -23.68 22.40
N ILE A 334 -4.23 -22.46 22.23
CA ILE A 334 -4.24 -21.48 23.31
C ILE A 334 -5.67 -20.95 23.49
N GLU A 335 -6.32 -21.39 24.57
CA GLU A 335 -7.60 -20.84 25.00
C GLU A 335 -7.40 -19.37 25.40
N VAL A 336 -7.92 -18.47 24.59
CA VAL A 336 -8.03 -17.06 24.94
C VAL A 336 -9.27 -16.93 25.80
N SER A 337 -9.10 -16.77 27.11
CA SER A 337 -10.20 -16.41 28.01
C SER A 337 -10.75 -15.05 27.57
N THR A 338 -11.79 -15.08 26.75
CA THR A 338 -12.59 -13.89 26.45
C THR A 338 -13.33 -13.56 27.75
N GLY A 339 -12.89 -12.52 28.44
CA GLY A 339 -13.59 -12.02 29.62
C GLY A 339 -14.95 -11.39 29.24
N HIS A 340 -15.87 -12.20 28.75
CA HIS A 340 -17.29 -11.93 28.85
C HIS A 340 -17.68 -12.43 30.24
N GLY A 341 -18.02 -11.52 31.10
CA GLY A 341 -18.45 -11.81 32.45
C GLY A 341 -19.54 -12.90 32.45
N SER A 342 -19.19 -14.01 33.06
CA SER A 342 -20.06 -15.15 33.29
C SER A 342 -21.18 -14.83 34.32
N ASN A 343 -21.69 -13.61 34.36
CA ASN A 343 -22.73 -13.20 35.31
C ASN A 343 -24.10 -12.93 34.67
N GLU A 344 -24.22 -12.87 33.33
CA GLU A 344 -25.55 -12.65 32.74
C GLU A 344 -26.51 -13.87 32.84
N PRO A 345 -26.07 -15.16 32.63
CA PRO A 345 -27.00 -16.26 32.77
C PRO A 345 -27.45 -16.52 34.21
N GLU A 346 -26.58 -16.31 35.19
CA GLU A 346 -26.95 -16.51 36.63
C GLU A 346 -27.82 -15.37 37.15
N MET A 347 -27.61 -14.12 36.75
CA MET A 347 -28.46 -13.00 37.13
C MET A 347 -29.84 -13.12 36.50
N ILE A 348 -29.97 -13.55 35.25
CA ILE A 348 -31.25 -13.74 34.59
C ILE A 348 -31.98 -14.97 35.22
N ALA A 349 -31.28 -16.03 35.52
CA ALA A 349 -31.85 -17.19 36.21
C ALA A 349 -32.31 -16.83 37.62
N THR A 350 -31.54 -16.06 38.35
CA THR A 350 -31.90 -15.58 39.70
C THR A 350 -33.08 -14.58 39.68
N ALA A 351 -33.15 -13.72 38.67
CA ALA A 351 -34.28 -12.81 38.46
C ALA A 351 -35.57 -13.53 38.12
N ILE A 352 -35.49 -14.53 37.21
CA ILE A 352 -36.66 -15.37 36.85
C ILE A 352 -37.15 -16.24 38.03
N ILE A 353 -36.25 -16.73 38.88
CA ILE A 353 -36.62 -17.50 40.10
C ILE A 353 -37.26 -16.59 41.14
N HIS A 354 -36.78 -15.33 41.25
CA HIS A 354 -37.33 -14.36 42.20
C HIS A 354 -38.72 -13.88 41.78
N GLU A 355 -38.95 -13.68 40.49
CA GLU A 355 -40.23 -13.27 39.91
C GLU A 355 -41.27 -14.40 40.01
N ALA A 356 -40.89 -15.63 39.80
CA ALA A 356 -41.73 -16.80 39.97
C ALA A 356 -42.10 -17.09 41.46
N ALA A 357 -41.24 -16.69 42.42
CA ALA A 357 -41.48 -16.82 43.83
C ALA A 357 -42.51 -15.78 44.36
N ILE A 358 -42.54 -14.58 43.76
CA ILE A 358 -43.48 -13.52 44.10
C ILE A 358 -44.91 -13.81 43.59
N GLU A 359 -45.05 -14.50 42.45
CA GLU A 359 -46.35 -14.88 41.90
C GLU A 359 -46.99 -16.10 42.60
N SER A 360 -46.27 -16.83 43.45
CA SER A 360 -46.77 -18.04 44.13
C SER A 360 -47.27 -17.81 45.55
N GLU A 361 -47.34 -16.58 46.05
CA GLU A 361 -47.88 -16.26 47.41
C GLU A 361 -49.44 -16.27 47.34
N PRO A 362 -50.13 -17.19 48.04
CA PRO A 362 -51.58 -17.24 48.01
C PRO A 362 -52.19 -16.09 48.76
N ALA A 363 -53.13 -15.39 48.13
CA ALA A 363 -53.90 -14.30 48.73
C ALA A 363 -54.62 -14.81 49.99
N ALA A 364 -54.37 -14.16 51.14
CA ALA A 364 -55.02 -14.48 52.39
C ALA A 364 -56.56 -14.19 52.32
N PRO A 365 -57.39 -15.07 52.83
CA PRO A 365 -58.83 -14.87 52.77
C PRO A 365 -59.28 -13.80 53.77
N ARG A 366 -60.16 -12.93 53.31
CA ARG A 366 -60.96 -12.02 54.17
C ARG A 366 -62.20 -12.74 54.71
#